data_6960bdafa1cc226e33e838eaa5b0f455
#
_entry.id   6960bdafa1cc226e33e838eaa5b0f455
#
_cell.length_a   1.000
_cell.length_b   1.000
_cell.length_c   1.000
_cell.angle_alpha   90.00
_cell.angle_beta   90.00
_cell.angle_gamma   90.00
#
_symmetry.space_group_name_H-M   'P 1'
#
loop_
_entity.id
_entity.type
_entity.pdbx_description
1 polymer ?
#
loop_
_entity_poly.entity_id
_entity_poly.type
_entity_poly.pdbx_seq_one_letter_code
_entity_poly.pdbx_strand_id
1 'polypeptide(L)'
;MNPGKLDMVKQKMVRINIDILGISELKWTGRGGFNPDDYYIYYCRQESLRRNGVALIINKRFQNAVLGCNLKNDRMSSVCFQGKPFSITVIQVYAPTTDAKEAEVDQFWEDLKDLLEVTPKKKKLFYSSLGIWNAKVRNQEIPGVTGKFSLGEQNEAGQRLTEFCQENALVIANTFLQQHKR
;
A
#
# COMPACT_ATOMS: atom_id res chain seq x y z
N MET A 1 5.26 -17.21 2.30
CA MET A 1 4.91 -17.62 0.92
C MET A 1 5.81 -18.79 0.56
N ASN A 2 5.28 -19.85 -0.04
CA ASN A 2 6.09 -20.97 -0.52
C ASN A 2 6.93 -20.47 -1.74
N PRO A 3 8.20 -20.92 -1.94
CA PRO A 3 9.02 -20.52 -3.09
C PRO A 3 8.29 -20.56 -4.44
N GLY A 4 7.56 -21.63 -4.74
CA GLY A 4 6.79 -21.73 -5.99
C GLY A 4 5.67 -20.69 -6.17
N LYS A 5 5.12 -20.15 -5.07
CA LYS A 5 4.14 -19.05 -5.17
C LYS A 5 4.83 -17.73 -5.50
N LEU A 6 6.03 -17.50 -5.00
CA LEU A 6 6.81 -16.31 -5.32
C LEU A 6 7.17 -16.28 -6.80
N ASP A 7 7.59 -17.42 -7.36
CA ASP A 7 7.96 -17.52 -8.78
C ASP A 7 6.75 -17.27 -9.69
N MET A 8 5.57 -17.80 -9.33
CA MET A 8 4.33 -17.47 -10.06
C MET A 8 4.00 -15.97 -10.02
N VAL A 9 4.22 -15.32 -8.88
CA VAL A 9 3.99 -13.86 -8.75
C VAL A 9 4.98 -13.10 -9.65
N LYS A 10 6.27 -13.44 -9.61
CA LYS A 10 7.28 -12.82 -10.47
C LYS A 10 6.96 -12.98 -11.97
N GLN A 11 6.60 -14.18 -12.41
CA GLN A 11 6.17 -14.44 -13.78
C GLN A 11 4.96 -13.60 -14.18
N LYS A 12 4.00 -13.44 -13.27
CA LYS A 12 2.81 -12.62 -13.50
C LYS A 12 3.17 -11.15 -13.63
N MET A 13 4.08 -10.62 -12.77
CA MET A 13 4.57 -9.24 -12.86
C MET A 13 5.22 -8.97 -14.22
N VAL A 14 6.07 -9.88 -14.71
CA VAL A 14 6.67 -9.78 -16.04
C VAL A 14 5.59 -9.75 -17.13
N ARG A 15 4.65 -10.70 -17.09
CA ARG A 15 3.60 -10.82 -18.12
C ARG A 15 2.73 -9.59 -18.27
N ILE A 16 2.42 -8.90 -17.14
CA ILE A 16 1.57 -7.72 -17.14
C ILE A 16 2.36 -6.41 -17.00
N ASN A 17 3.70 -6.49 -17.12
CA ASN A 17 4.64 -5.38 -17.06
C ASN A 17 4.47 -4.48 -15.82
N ILE A 18 4.39 -5.11 -14.64
CA ILE A 18 4.32 -4.41 -13.36
C ILE A 18 5.69 -4.42 -12.69
N ASP A 19 6.14 -3.26 -12.25
CA ASP A 19 7.43 -3.05 -11.61
C ASP A 19 7.40 -3.10 -10.09
N ILE A 20 6.29 -2.68 -9.50
CA ILE A 20 6.11 -2.61 -8.07
C ILE A 20 4.79 -3.30 -7.72
N LEU A 21 4.85 -4.29 -6.85
CA LEU A 21 3.69 -5.03 -6.38
C LEU A 21 3.64 -5.04 -4.87
N GLY A 22 2.50 -4.62 -4.31
CA GLY A 22 2.18 -4.78 -2.90
C GLY A 22 1.51 -6.12 -2.63
N ILE A 23 1.90 -6.77 -1.54
CA ILE A 23 1.31 -8.02 -1.07
C ILE A 23 0.82 -7.84 0.35
N SER A 24 -0.40 -8.29 0.62
CA SER A 24 -1.00 -8.42 1.95
C SER A 24 -1.16 -9.89 2.33
N GLU A 25 -1.40 -10.16 3.61
CA GLU A 25 -1.57 -11.52 4.17
C GLU A 25 -0.35 -12.42 3.97
N LEU A 26 0.83 -11.82 4.06
CA LEU A 26 2.07 -12.54 3.91
C LEU A 26 2.28 -13.53 5.07
N LYS A 27 2.67 -14.77 4.75
CA LYS A 27 2.92 -15.82 5.75
C LYS A 27 4.38 -15.98 6.16
N TRP A 28 5.29 -15.13 5.72
CA TRP A 28 6.68 -15.11 6.16
C TRP A 28 6.81 -14.51 7.56
N THR A 29 7.77 -14.97 8.34
CA THR A 29 8.01 -14.47 9.71
C THR A 29 9.10 -13.40 9.72
N GLY A 30 9.00 -12.46 10.67
CA GLY A 30 9.99 -11.40 10.86
C GLY A 30 9.86 -10.22 9.88
N ARG A 31 10.88 -9.38 9.89
CA ARG A 31 11.02 -8.22 8.99
C ARG A 31 12.36 -8.25 8.30
N GLY A 32 12.41 -7.79 7.06
CA GLY A 32 13.67 -7.73 6.33
C GLY A 32 13.49 -7.49 4.85
N GLY A 33 14.60 -7.64 4.14
CA GLY A 33 14.63 -7.59 2.69
C GLY A 33 15.55 -8.66 2.14
N PHE A 34 15.24 -9.21 1.00
CA PHE A 34 16.09 -10.13 0.27
C PHE A 34 15.93 -9.92 -1.24
N ASN A 35 16.88 -10.44 -1.98
CA ASN A 35 17.04 -10.20 -3.40
C ASN A 35 16.97 -11.50 -4.21
N PRO A 36 15.78 -11.99 -4.56
CA PRO A 36 15.66 -13.14 -5.44
C PRO A 36 15.72 -12.68 -6.90
N ASP A 37 16.72 -13.14 -7.63
CA ASP A 37 16.90 -12.91 -9.07
C ASP A 37 16.81 -11.41 -9.46
N ASP A 38 15.77 -11.03 -10.22
CA ASP A 38 15.57 -9.68 -10.76
C ASP A 38 14.66 -8.78 -9.91
N TYR A 39 14.45 -9.13 -8.64
CA TYR A 39 13.56 -8.39 -7.74
C TYR A 39 14.18 -8.14 -6.38
N TYR A 40 13.74 -7.06 -5.73
CA TYR A 40 13.92 -6.78 -4.32
C TYR A 40 12.61 -6.97 -3.59
N ILE A 41 12.64 -7.66 -2.45
CA ILE A 41 11.46 -7.90 -1.63
C ILE A 41 11.72 -7.33 -0.24
N TYR A 42 10.89 -6.38 0.15
CA TYR A 42 10.85 -5.84 1.51
C TYR A 42 9.60 -6.34 2.19
N TYR A 43 9.71 -6.93 3.37
CA TYR A 43 8.57 -7.50 4.08
C TYR A 43 8.61 -7.22 5.57
N CYS A 44 7.41 -7.13 6.16
CA CYS A 44 7.24 -6.97 7.59
C CYS A 44 6.07 -7.82 8.08
N ARG A 45 6.32 -8.58 9.16
CA ARG A 45 5.33 -9.35 9.88
C ARG A 45 5.73 -9.50 11.34
N GLN A 46 4.74 -9.52 12.24
CA GLN A 46 4.97 -9.87 13.64
C GLN A 46 5.34 -11.35 13.82
N GLU A 47 6.29 -11.62 14.70
CA GLU A 47 6.74 -13.00 14.98
C GLU A 47 5.70 -13.81 15.77
N SER A 48 4.97 -13.14 16.68
CA SER A 48 4.06 -13.78 17.63
C SER A 48 2.67 -14.10 17.08
N LEU A 49 2.18 -13.34 16.12
CA LEU A 49 0.84 -13.50 15.56
C LEU A 49 0.95 -13.92 14.09
N ARG A 50 0.42 -15.11 13.76
CA ARG A 50 0.39 -15.63 12.38
C ARG A 50 -0.66 -14.91 11.50
N ARG A 51 -1.03 -13.69 11.86
CA ARG A 51 -1.99 -12.84 11.16
C ARG A 51 -1.25 -11.68 10.56
N ASN A 52 -1.81 -11.11 9.52
CA ASN A 52 -1.29 -9.97 8.78
C ASN A 52 0.06 -10.25 8.11
N GLY A 53 0.73 -9.23 7.71
CA GLY A 53 2.01 -9.25 7.01
C GLY A 53 1.90 -8.61 5.64
N VAL A 54 2.81 -7.71 5.37
CA VAL A 54 2.87 -6.97 4.11
C VAL A 54 4.24 -7.11 3.47
N ALA A 55 4.26 -7.04 2.14
CA ALA A 55 5.50 -6.96 1.38
C ALA A 55 5.37 -6.03 0.18
N LEU A 56 6.51 -5.48 -0.22
CA LEU A 56 6.70 -4.79 -1.49
C LEU A 56 7.70 -5.57 -2.32
N ILE A 57 7.30 -5.97 -3.52
CA ILE A 57 8.17 -6.58 -4.52
C ILE A 57 8.49 -5.51 -5.56
N ILE A 58 9.78 -5.27 -5.79
CA ILE A 58 10.28 -4.19 -6.64
C ILE A 58 11.21 -4.77 -7.67
N ASN A 59 10.98 -4.44 -8.94
CA ASN A 59 11.88 -4.84 -10.01
C ASN A 59 13.28 -4.22 -9.80
N LYS A 60 14.33 -5.01 -9.97
CA LYS A 60 15.73 -4.65 -9.74
C LYS A 60 16.19 -3.44 -10.54
N ARG A 61 15.56 -3.15 -11.68
CA ARG A 61 15.86 -1.95 -12.48
C ARG A 61 15.64 -0.63 -11.70
N PHE A 62 14.85 -0.64 -10.62
CA PHE A 62 14.63 0.51 -9.74
C PHE A 62 15.56 0.55 -8.52
N GLN A 63 16.48 -0.39 -8.37
CA GLN A 63 17.38 -0.47 -7.20
C GLN A 63 18.13 0.84 -6.95
N ASN A 64 18.70 1.42 -7.98
CA ASN A 64 19.49 2.64 -7.87
C ASN A 64 18.63 3.88 -7.58
N ALA A 65 17.32 3.77 -7.72
CA ALA A 65 16.38 4.83 -7.37
C ALA A 65 15.86 4.72 -5.93
N VAL A 66 16.07 3.59 -5.24
CA VAL A 66 15.61 3.40 -3.86
C VAL A 66 16.44 4.29 -2.93
N LEU A 67 15.78 5.25 -2.27
CA LEU A 67 16.36 6.13 -1.27
C LEU A 67 16.28 5.53 0.14
N GLY A 68 15.32 4.66 0.41
CA GLY A 68 15.12 4.00 1.68
C GLY A 68 13.82 3.23 1.76
N CYS A 69 13.72 2.37 2.75
CA CYS A 69 12.49 1.67 3.09
C CYS A 69 12.16 1.85 4.58
N ASN A 70 10.87 1.87 4.89
CA ASN A 70 10.36 1.87 6.25
C ASN A 70 9.41 0.68 6.42
N LEU A 71 9.82 -0.28 7.23
CA LEU A 71 9.02 -1.45 7.62
C LEU A 71 8.32 -1.12 8.95
N LYS A 72 7.28 -0.28 8.88
CA LYS A 72 6.61 0.28 10.06
C LYS A 72 6.05 -0.83 10.98
N ASN A 73 5.20 -1.69 10.43
CA ASN A 73 4.62 -2.82 11.16
C ASN A 73 4.10 -3.91 10.20
N ASP A 74 3.38 -4.89 10.72
CA ASP A 74 2.81 -6.01 9.96
C ASP A 74 1.64 -5.63 9.03
N ARG A 75 1.16 -4.38 9.11
CA ARG A 75 0.07 -3.85 8.27
C ARG A 75 0.53 -2.81 7.27
N MET A 76 1.73 -2.24 7.44
CA MET A 76 2.21 -1.21 6.52
C MET A 76 3.73 -1.14 6.41
N SER A 77 4.16 -0.86 5.20
CA SER A 77 5.55 -0.61 4.84
C SER A 77 5.63 0.40 3.70
N SER A 78 6.73 1.10 3.57
CA SER A 78 6.95 2.03 2.45
C SER A 78 8.34 1.93 1.87
N VAL A 79 8.45 2.30 0.59
CA VAL A 79 9.72 2.48 -0.11
C VAL A 79 9.69 3.82 -0.83
N CYS A 80 10.74 4.62 -0.60
CA CYS A 80 10.92 5.90 -1.26
C CYS A 80 11.87 5.77 -2.43
N PHE A 81 11.48 6.30 -3.58
CA PHE A 81 12.26 6.31 -4.82
C PHE A 81 12.65 7.73 -5.20
N GLN A 82 13.89 7.88 -5.62
CA GLN A 82 14.36 9.11 -6.24
C GLN A 82 13.77 9.23 -7.65
N GLY A 83 13.05 10.32 -7.89
CA GLY A 83 12.53 10.66 -9.20
C GLY A 83 12.94 12.09 -9.60
N LYS A 84 12.70 12.43 -10.85
CA LYS A 84 12.85 13.78 -11.38
C LYS A 84 11.55 14.15 -12.12
N PRO A 85 10.87 15.24 -11.79
CA PRO A 85 11.25 16.29 -10.80
C PRO A 85 10.86 15.95 -9.36
N PHE A 86 10.18 14.81 -9.09
CA PHE A 86 9.61 14.46 -7.79
C PHE A 86 10.09 13.08 -7.35
N SER A 87 10.32 12.91 -6.05
CA SER A 87 10.47 11.59 -5.44
C SER A 87 9.09 10.96 -5.24
N ILE A 88 9.04 9.62 -5.29
CA ILE A 88 7.80 8.86 -5.14
C ILE A 88 7.94 7.96 -3.92
N THR A 89 6.99 8.02 -3.00
CA THR A 89 6.87 7.04 -1.93
C THR A 89 5.72 6.10 -2.22
N VAL A 90 6.02 4.82 -2.31
CA VAL A 90 5.03 3.75 -2.43
C VAL A 90 4.81 3.16 -1.06
N ILE A 91 3.56 3.15 -0.62
CA ILE A 91 3.13 2.62 0.67
C ILE A 91 2.28 1.38 0.42
N GLN A 92 2.66 0.26 1.02
CA GLN A 92 1.82 -0.93 1.07
C GLN A 92 1.05 -0.93 2.37
N VAL A 93 -0.28 -1.10 2.29
CA VAL A 93 -1.17 -1.16 3.45
C VAL A 93 -2.02 -2.43 3.44
N TYR A 94 -2.35 -2.88 4.65
CA TYR A 94 -3.36 -3.90 4.91
C TYR A 94 -4.23 -3.42 6.07
N ALA A 95 -5.29 -2.70 5.74
CA ALA A 95 -6.17 -2.10 6.74
C ALA A 95 -6.91 -3.18 7.57
N PRO A 96 -7.27 -2.87 8.83
CA PRO A 96 -8.12 -3.73 9.63
C PRO A 96 -9.44 -4.09 8.91
N THR A 97 -9.99 -5.24 9.23
CA THR A 97 -11.32 -5.64 8.75
C THR A 97 -12.42 -4.94 9.55
N THR A 98 -13.65 -5.00 9.07
CA THR A 98 -14.82 -4.41 9.75
C THR A 98 -15.07 -4.96 11.16
N ASP A 99 -14.58 -6.17 11.45
CA ASP A 99 -14.73 -6.82 12.75
C ASP A 99 -13.55 -6.53 13.71
N ALA A 100 -12.61 -5.65 13.31
CA ALA A 100 -11.49 -5.28 14.15
C ALA A 100 -11.95 -4.39 15.32
N LYS A 101 -11.22 -4.46 16.43
CA LYS A 101 -11.47 -3.59 17.57
C LYS A 101 -11.16 -2.14 17.21
N GLU A 102 -11.94 -1.20 17.72
CA GLU A 102 -11.77 0.24 17.48
C GLU A 102 -10.34 0.71 17.75
N ALA A 103 -9.75 0.30 18.86
CA ALA A 103 -8.35 0.61 19.19
C ALA A 103 -7.33 0.13 18.14
N GLU A 104 -7.60 -0.99 17.46
CA GLU A 104 -6.75 -1.48 16.37
C GLU A 104 -6.91 -0.63 15.11
N VAL A 105 -8.14 -0.17 14.86
CA VAL A 105 -8.45 0.73 13.75
C VAL A 105 -7.80 2.09 13.96
N ASP A 106 -7.93 2.66 15.15
CA ASP A 106 -7.34 3.96 15.48
C ASP A 106 -5.81 3.91 15.39
N GLN A 107 -5.18 2.88 15.95
CA GLN A 107 -3.73 2.69 15.84
C GLN A 107 -3.27 2.57 14.39
N PHE A 108 -4.06 1.93 13.52
CA PHE A 108 -3.74 1.85 12.10
C PHE A 108 -3.71 3.24 11.44
N TRP A 109 -4.67 4.12 11.74
CA TRP A 109 -4.71 5.47 11.17
C TRP A 109 -3.59 6.37 11.72
N GLU A 110 -3.27 6.25 13.01
CA GLU A 110 -2.12 6.93 13.61
C GLU A 110 -0.81 6.49 12.96
N ASP A 111 -0.57 5.19 12.83
CA ASP A 111 0.61 4.65 12.18
C ASP A 111 0.76 5.09 10.73
N LEU A 112 -0.36 5.21 10.00
CA LEU A 112 -0.37 5.68 8.63
C LEU A 112 -0.03 7.17 8.55
N LYS A 113 -0.55 7.98 9.46
CA LYS A 113 -0.24 9.41 9.58
C LYS A 113 1.25 9.61 9.88
N ASP A 114 1.78 8.91 10.85
CA ASP A 114 3.21 8.90 11.18
C ASP A 114 4.06 8.56 9.95
N LEU A 115 3.64 7.53 9.19
CA LEU A 115 4.37 7.08 8.00
C LEU A 115 4.42 8.17 6.91
N LEU A 116 3.35 8.96 6.76
CA LEU A 116 3.33 10.12 5.86
C LEU A 116 4.21 11.27 6.38
N GLU A 117 4.24 11.51 7.70
CA GLU A 117 4.99 12.61 8.31
C GLU A 117 6.51 12.39 8.31
N VAL A 118 6.97 11.16 8.51
CA VAL A 118 8.41 10.81 8.54
C VAL A 118 9.05 10.97 7.15
N THR A 119 8.25 11.03 6.10
CA THR A 119 8.78 11.20 4.75
C THR A 119 9.25 12.65 4.53
N PRO A 120 10.49 12.91 4.07
CA PRO A 120 11.08 14.24 4.03
C PRO A 120 10.26 15.23 3.21
N LYS A 121 9.63 16.21 3.84
CA LYS A 121 8.82 17.28 3.19
C LYS A 121 9.64 18.24 2.29
N LYS A 122 10.96 18.11 2.25
CA LYS A 122 11.86 19.03 1.54
C LYS A 122 11.91 18.88 0.01
N LYS A 123 11.28 17.84 -0.54
CA LYS A 123 11.14 17.66 -2.00
C LYS A 123 9.68 17.41 -2.32
N LYS A 124 9.20 17.95 -3.45
CA LYS A 124 7.87 17.59 -3.96
C LYS A 124 7.78 16.06 -4.02
N LEU A 125 6.87 15.48 -3.26
CA LEU A 125 6.77 14.06 -3.03
C LEU A 125 5.40 13.59 -3.51
N PHE A 126 5.39 12.52 -4.29
CA PHE A 126 4.17 11.81 -4.63
C PHE A 126 4.02 10.58 -3.73
N TYR A 127 2.84 10.40 -3.18
CA TYR A 127 2.47 9.19 -2.48
C TYR A 127 1.61 8.32 -3.40
N SER A 128 1.90 7.03 -3.42
CA SER A 128 1.03 6.02 -4.03
C SER A 128 0.82 4.91 -3.01
N SER A 129 -0.42 4.68 -2.61
CA SER A 129 -0.75 3.59 -1.71
C SER A 129 -1.25 2.39 -2.50
N LEU A 130 -0.66 1.24 -2.22
CA LEU A 130 -1.08 -0.07 -2.70
C LEU A 130 -1.68 -0.85 -1.51
N GLY A 131 -2.54 -1.82 -1.78
CA GLY A 131 -2.97 -2.75 -0.74
C GLY A 131 -4.47 -2.92 -0.60
N ILE A 132 -4.85 -3.55 0.51
CA ILE A 132 -6.23 -3.85 0.85
C ILE A 132 -6.68 -2.88 1.93
N TRP A 133 -7.64 -2.03 1.59
CA TRP A 133 -8.18 -1.01 2.49
C TRP A 133 -9.40 -1.48 3.29
N ASN A 134 -10.02 -2.59 2.92
CA ASN A 134 -11.30 -3.07 3.48
C ASN A 134 -12.41 -1.99 3.51
N ALA A 135 -12.28 -1.00 2.63
CA ALA A 135 -13.08 0.21 2.56
C ALA A 135 -13.97 0.19 1.32
N LYS A 136 -15.25 0.44 1.53
CA LYS A 136 -16.23 0.71 0.47
C LYS A 136 -16.50 2.21 0.44
N VAL A 137 -16.10 2.87 -0.62
CA VAL A 137 -16.29 4.31 -0.81
C VAL A 137 -17.59 4.55 -1.56
N ARG A 138 -18.35 5.55 -1.10
CA ARG A 138 -19.64 5.91 -1.67
C ARG A 138 -19.52 6.32 -3.14
N ASN A 139 -20.54 5.99 -3.94
CA ASN A 139 -20.66 6.49 -5.31
C ASN A 139 -21.13 7.96 -5.32
N GLN A 140 -20.23 8.82 -4.82
CA GLN A 140 -20.40 10.27 -4.78
C GLN A 140 -19.08 10.91 -5.13
N GLU A 141 -19.10 11.82 -6.08
CA GLU A 141 -17.92 12.61 -6.43
C GLU A 141 -17.64 13.63 -5.32
N ILE A 142 -16.41 13.56 -4.79
CA ILE A 142 -15.87 14.58 -3.88
C ILE A 142 -14.68 15.20 -4.59
N PRO A 143 -14.77 16.49 -4.97
CA PRO A 143 -13.71 17.15 -5.74
C PRO A 143 -12.33 16.97 -5.11
N GLY A 144 -11.38 16.46 -5.91
CA GLY A 144 -10.01 16.23 -5.47
C GLY A 144 -9.77 15.00 -4.60
N VAL A 145 -10.81 14.20 -4.28
CA VAL A 145 -10.69 13.00 -3.44
C VAL A 145 -11.24 11.76 -4.13
N THR A 146 -12.51 11.78 -4.56
CA THR A 146 -13.17 10.64 -5.21
C THR A 146 -13.78 11.04 -6.54
N GLY A 147 -13.72 10.11 -7.51
CA GLY A 147 -14.47 10.21 -8.76
C GLY A 147 -15.83 9.51 -8.66
N LYS A 148 -16.54 9.45 -9.80
CA LYS A 148 -17.92 8.96 -9.93
C LYS A 148 -18.07 7.44 -10.15
N PHE A 149 -16.97 6.68 -10.13
CA PHE A 149 -17.00 5.25 -10.48
C PHE A 149 -16.75 4.32 -9.29
N SER A 150 -17.09 4.73 -8.08
CA SER A 150 -17.06 3.82 -6.95
C SER A 150 -18.31 2.92 -6.94
N LEU A 151 -18.15 1.69 -6.45
CA LEU A 151 -19.20 0.68 -6.45
C LEU A 151 -19.72 0.44 -5.02
N GLY A 152 -20.96 0.80 -4.75
CA GLY A 152 -21.71 0.32 -3.59
C GLY A 152 -21.98 1.33 -2.50
N GLU A 153 -22.54 0.83 -1.40
CA GLU A 153 -22.80 1.59 -0.20
C GLU A 153 -21.50 1.77 0.62
N GLN A 154 -21.33 2.96 1.15
CA GLN A 154 -20.18 3.29 2.00
C GLN A 154 -20.25 2.51 3.31
N ASN A 155 -19.10 1.93 3.72
CA ASN A 155 -18.92 1.42 5.06
C ASN A 155 -18.11 2.42 5.91
N GLU A 156 -18.01 2.16 7.20
CA GLU A 156 -17.25 3.02 8.13
C GLU A 156 -15.79 3.18 7.72
N ALA A 157 -15.12 2.10 7.31
CA ALA A 157 -13.74 2.16 6.80
C ALA A 157 -13.63 3.05 5.54
N GLY A 158 -14.65 3.05 4.67
CA GLY A 158 -14.72 3.92 3.50
C GLY A 158 -14.91 5.38 3.85
N GLN A 159 -15.69 5.68 4.89
CA GLN A 159 -15.83 7.02 5.42
C GLN A 159 -14.50 7.54 5.96
N ARG A 160 -13.87 6.80 6.87
CA ARG A 160 -12.55 7.14 7.45
C ARG A 160 -11.47 7.32 6.38
N LEU A 161 -11.44 6.45 5.36
CA LEU A 161 -10.51 6.59 4.23
C LEU A 161 -10.75 7.89 3.45
N THR A 162 -11.99 8.24 3.20
CA THR A 162 -12.35 9.47 2.48
C THR A 162 -11.93 10.72 3.28
N GLU A 163 -12.23 10.75 4.57
CA GLU A 163 -11.84 11.83 5.49
C GLU A 163 -10.31 11.96 5.54
N PHE A 164 -9.60 10.86 5.72
CA PHE A 164 -8.14 10.84 5.72
C PHE A 164 -7.54 11.37 4.39
N CYS A 165 -8.13 11.00 3.26
CA CYS A 165 -7.69 11.50 1.96
C CYS A 165 -7.94 13.01 1.81
N GLN A 166 -9.05 13.52 2.32
CA GLN A 166 -9.36 14.96 2.32
C GLN A 166 -8.34 15.75 3.16
N GLU A 167 -8.05 15.28 4.38
CA GLU A 167 -7.10 15.92 5.30
C GLU A 167 -5.66 15.95 4.78
N ASN A 168 -5.28 14.94 4.00
CA ASN A 168 -3.91 14.76 3.50
C ASN A 168 -3.72 15.09 2.02
N ALA A 169 -4.73 15.69 1.36
CA ALA A 169 -4.73 16.01 -0.07
C ALA A 169 -4.40 14.79 -0.96
N LEU A 170 -4.98 13.64 -0.62
CA LEU A 170 -4.84 12.39 -1.34
C LEU A 170 -6.08 12.11 -2.19
N VAL A 171 -5.90 11.26 -3.21
CA VAL A 171 -6.95 10.89 -4.16
C VAL A 171 -7.16 9.37 -4.12
N ILE A 172 -8.41 8.93 -4.13
CA ILE A 172 -8.79 7.52 -4.26
C ILE A 172 -8.88 7.19 -5.75
N ALA A 173 -7.74 6.89 -6.36
CA ALA A 173 -7.56 6.85 -7.82
C ALA A 173 -8.49 5.88 -8.56
N ASN A 174 -8.81 4.72 -7.97
CA ASN A 174 -9.69 3.72 -8.59
C ASN A 174 -11.14 4.21 -8.75
N THR A 175 -11.56 5.27 -8.05
CA THR A 175 -12.89 5.88 -8.20
C THR A 175 -13.01 6.76 -9.43
N PHE A 176 -11.89 7.13 -10.07
CA PHE A 176 -11.85 7.92 -11.31
C PHE A 176 -11.85 7.05 -12.56
N LEU A 177 -11.64 5.75 -12.41
CA LEU A 177 -11.56 4.81 -13.52
C LEU A 177 -12.82 3.97 -13.61
N GLN A 178 -13.48 4.03 -14.77
CA GLN A 178 -14.62 3.15 -15.05
C GLN A 178 -14.16 1.71 -15.12
N GLN A 179 -14.63 0.90 -14.18
CA GLN A 179 -14.37 -0.54 -14.19
C GLN A 179 -15.36 -1.19 -15.17
N HIS A 180 -14.84 -1.88 -16.18
CA HIS A 180 -15.68 -2.73 -17.01
C HIS A 180 -16.19 -3.89 -16.16
N LYS A 181 -17.53 -4.03 -16.07
CA LYS A 181 -18.13 -5.23 -15.50
C LYS A 181 -17.65 -6.43 -16.30
N ARG A 182 -16.95 -7.33 -15.64
CA ARG A 182 -16.62 -8.66 -16.19
C ARG A 182 -17.81 -9.57 -16.04
#